data_f3c1f8f1c7b00127f1b7760b49dd0b5f
#
_entry.id   f3c1f8f1c7b00127f1b7760b49dd0b5f
#
_cell.length_a   1.000
_cell.length_b   1.000
_cell.length_c   1.000
_cell.angle_alpha   90.00
_cell.angle_beta   90.00
_cell.angle_gamma   90.00
#
_symmetry.space_group_name_H-M   'P 1'
#
loop_
_entity.id
_entity.type
_entity.pdbx_description
1 polymer ?
#
loop_
_entity_poly.entity_id
_entity_poly.type
_entity_poly.pdbx_seq_one_letter_code
_entity_poly.pdbx_strand_id
1 'polypeptide(L)'
;MYEGIIDEIVMYSVRSDDGRWVIPVSVDWDYTLTKSSDWASGHIELNEYGFDVLKRWHKKYNVGIIINSMRHEELLEEPLKILHDKGIEIYGVGKNPNQDQDGNIVNKCFSVFDIDDRDVGIPVYKEKGRKRPYVNWEEVEKLMNPILEFICSKLSLAKL
;
A
#
# COMPACT_ATOMS: atom_id res chain seq x y z
N MET A 1 -16.65 -3.07 -14.28
CA MET A 1 -15.68 -3.92 -13.56
C MET A 1 -15.25 -3.32 -12.20
N TYR A 2 -15.21 -2.00 -12.03
CA TYR A 2 -14.75 -1.35 -10.80
C TYR A 2 -15.85 -0.60 -10.03
N GLU A 3 -17.11 -0.72 -10.40
CA GLU A 3 -18.22 -0.02 -9.72
C GLU A 3 -18.36 -0.45 -8.26
N GLY A 4 -18.26 -1.74 -7.97
CA GLY A 4 -18.27 -2.25 -6.60
C GLY A 4 -17.16 -1.72 -5.71
N ILE A 5 -15.95 -1.48 -6.27
CA ILE A 5 -14.82 -0.90 -5.53
C ILE A 5 -15.11 0.55 -5.12
N ILE A 6 -15.81 1.32 -5.95
CA ILE A 6 -16.18 2.70 -5.61
C ILE A 6 -17.12 2.72 -4.40
N ASP A 7 -18.12 1.84 -4.39
CA ASP A 7 -19.06 1.73 -3.28
C ASP A 7 -18.33 1.30 -1.98
N GLU A 8 -17.39 0.36 -2.08
CA GLU A 8 -16.57 -0.07 -0.94
C GLU A 8 -15.65 1.03 -0.42
N ILE A 9 -15.05 1.83 -1.29
CA ILE A 9 -14.23 3.00 -0.87
C ILE A 9 -15.12 3.99 -0.11
N VAL A 10 -16.30 4.29 -0.63
CA VAL A 10 -17.25 5.19 0.03
C VAL A 10 -17.70 4.64 1.38
N MET A 11 -17.85 3.32 1.49
CA MET A 11 -18.27 2.66 2.73
C MET A 11 -17.17 2.58 3.80
N TYR A 12 -15.94 2.25 3.40
CA TYR A 12 -14.84 1.90 4.32
C TYR A 12 -13.70 2.92 4.34
N SER A 13 -13.86 4.05 3.70
CA SER A 13 -12.84 5.08 3.66
C SER A 13 -13.37 6.40 4.20
N VAL A 14 -12.48 7.36 4.35
CA VAL A 14 -12.81 8.73 4.77
C VAL A 14 -12.40 9.72 3.70
N ARG A 15 -12.90 10.94 3.81
CA ARG A 15 -12.37 12.07 3.04
C ARG A 15 -11.23 12.73 3.80
N SER A 16 -10.18 13.08 3.11
CA SER A 16 -9.12 13.94 3.63
C SER A 16 -9.63 15.41 3.75
N ASP A 17 -8.85 16.26 4.41
CA ASP A 17 -9.21 17.67 4.65
C ASP A 17 -9.46 18.45 3.35
N ASP A 18 -8.85 18.05 2.24
CA ASP A 18 -9.07 18.60 0.91
C ASP A 18 -10.34 18.07 0.21
N GLY A 19 -11.12 17.23 0.88
CA GLY A 19 -12.37 16.66 0.41
C GLY A 19 -12.25 15.46 -0.52
N ARG A 20 -11.03 15.01 -0.84
CA ARG A 20 -10.81 13.79 -1.64
C ARG A 20 -11.02 12.53 -0.82
N TRP A 21 -11.58 11.49 -1.44
CA TRP A 21 -11.62 10.18 -0.82
C TRP A 21 -10.22 9.59 -0.69
N VAL A 22 -9.93 8.99 0.47
CA VAL A 22 -8.72 8.19 0.64
C VAL A 22 -8.91 6.86 -0.07
N ILE A 23 -7.96 6.50 -0.94
CA ILE A 23 -7.94 5.20 -1.65
C ILE A 23 -7.00 4.27 -0.87
N PRO A 24 -7.51 3.31 -0.10
CA PRO A 24 -6.67 2.45 0.72
C PRO A 24 -5.92 1.42 -0.14
N VAL A 25 -4.61 1.37 0.00
CA VAL A 25 -3.72 0.43 -0.67
C VAL A 25 -2.87 -0.29 0.38
N SER A 26 -2.90 -1.60 0.36
CA SER A 26 -2.09 -2.45 1.24
C SER A 26 -0.72 -2.71 0.61
N VAL A 27 0.33 -2.58 1.39
CA VAL A 27 1.71 -2.74 0.94
C VAL A 27 2.48 -3.59 1.94
N ASP A 28 3.09 -4.68 1.46
CA ASP A 28 4.01 -5.49 2.26
C ASP A 28 5.38 -4.82 2.40
N TRP A 29 6.16 -5.28 3.36
CA TRP A 29 7.49 -4.75 3.66
C TRP A 29 8.62 -5.55 3.01
N ASP A 30 8.74 -6.83 3.39
CA ASP A 30 9.87 -7.69 2.98
C ASP A 30 9.77 -8.06 1.50
N TYR A 31 10.85 -7.87 0.74
CA TYR A 31 10.92 -8.06 -0.72
C TYR A 31 9.93 -7.21 -1.53
N THR A 32 9.26 -6.29 -0.88
CA THR A 32 8.32 -5.33 -1.48
C THR A 32 8.89 -3.92 -1.37
N LEU A 33 8.96 -3.34 -0.18
CA LEU A 33 9.65 -2.07 0.08
C LEU A 33 11.13 -2.25 0.43
N THR A 34 11.53 -3.47 0.68
CA THR A 34 12.93 -3.88 0.78
C THR A 34 13.28 -4.85 -0.34
N LYS A 35 14.59 -5.08 -0.54
CA LYS A 35 15.11 -6.09 -1.47
C LYS A 35 15.49 -7.39 -0.76
N SER A 36 15.32 -7.45 0.55
CA SER A 36 15.67 -8.59 1.40
C SER A 36 14.77 -8.65 2.62
N SER A 37 14.78 -9.79 3.33
CA SER A 37 14.11 -9.95 4.63
C SER A 37 15.10 -10.19 5.76
N ASP A 38 16.26 -9.56 5.72
CA ASP A 38 17.36 -9.89 6.63
C ASP A 38 17.10 -9.32 8.04
N TRP A 39 16.35 -10.07 8.81
CA TRP A 39 15.96 -9.75 10.19
C TRP A 39 17.11 -9.87 11.17
N ALA A 40 18.11 -10.69 10.82
CA ALA A 40 19.18 -11.07 11.76
C ALA A 40 20.44 -10.23 11.59
N SER A 41 20.69 -9.65 10.43
CA SER A 41 21.94 -8.92 10.13
C SER A 41 21.90 -7.44 10.48
N GLY A 42 20.72 -6.87 10.75
CA GLY A 42 20.53 -5.44 10.95
C GLY A 42 20.79 -4.60 9.69
N HIS A 43 20.97 -5.23 8.53
CA HIS A 43 21.16 -4.54 7.27
C HIS A 43 19.90 -4.63 6.41
N ILE A 44 19.21 -3.49 6.25
CA ILE A 44 18.02 -3.37 5.41
C ILE A 44 18.42 -2.70 4.11
N GLU A 45 18.24 -3.43 2.99
CA GLU A 45 18.40 -2.88 1.65
C GLU A 45 17.05 -2.41 1.13
N LEU A 46 16.87 -1.09 1.02
CA LEU A 46 15.61 -0.49 0.62
C LEU A 46 15.40 -0.58 -0.89
N ASN A 47 14.15 -0.80 -1.29
CA ASN A 47 13.67 -0.67 -2.66
C ASN A 47 13.22 0.78 -2.89
N GLU A 48 14.17 1.69 -3.07
CA GLU A 48 13.98 3.14 -3.02
C GLU A 48 12.88 3.64 -3.98
N TYR A 49 12.78 3.06 -5.17
CA TYR A 49 11.76 3.47 -6.14
C TYR A 49 10.35 3.26 -5.59
N GLY A 50 10.11 2.23 -4.78
CA GLY A 50 8.81 1.99 -4.14
C GLY A 50 8.39 3.14 -3.23
N PHE A 51 9.29 3.69 -2.44
CA PHE A 51 8.99 4.86 -1.59
C PHE A 51 8.61 6.09 -2.41
N ASP A 52 9.27 6.30 -3.55
CA ASP A 52 8.96 7.41 -4.44
C ASP A 52 7.59 7.24 -5.13
N VAL A 53 7.24 6.00 -5.52
CA VAL A 53 5.91 5.68 -6.05
C VAL A 53 4.83 5.96 -5.01
N LEU A 54 5.00 5.48 -3.78
CA LEU A 54 4.02 5.70 -2.70
C LEU A 54 3.80 7.18 -2.41
N LYS A 55 4.85 8.00 -2.41
CA LYS A 55 4.74 9.46 -2.26
C LYS A 55 3.97 10.10 -3.42
N ARG A 56 4.26 9.68 -4.67
CA ARG A 56 3.53 10.17 -5.85
C ARG A 56 2.05 9.79 -5.81
N TRP A 57 1.75 8.55 -5.44
CA TRP A 57 0.37 8.07 -5.33
C TRP A 57 -0.42 8.78 -4.24
N HIS A 58 0.19 8.97 -3.07
CA HIS A 58 -0.43 9.76 -2.00
C HIS A 58 -0.75 11.18 -2.49
N LYS A 59 0.22 11.87 -3.05
CA LYS A 59 0.06 13.26 -3.53
C LYS A 59 -0.97 13.39 -4.67
N LYS A 60 -0.88 12.51 -5.68
CA LYS A 60 -1.68 12.62 -6.91
C LYS A 60 -3.08 12.05 -6.73
N TYR A 61 -3.21 10.89 -6.10
CA TYR A 61 -4.44 10.12 -6.05
C TYR A 61 -5.06 10.04 -4.65
N ASN A 62 -4.44 10.65 -3.65
CA ASN A 62 -4.83 10.53 -2.25
C ASN A 62 -4.85 9.07 -1.75
N VAL A 63 -3.85 8.29 -2.14
CA VAL A 63 -3.69 6.91 -1.67
C VAL A 63 -3.34 6.90 -0.19
N GLY A 64 -4.13 6.18 0.59
CA GLY A 64 -3.86 5.85 1.99
C GLY A 64 -3.10 4.55 2.10
N ILE A 65 -1.86 4.60 2.60
CA ILE A 65 -0.95 3.46 2.64
C ILE A 65 -1.18 2.66 3.91
N ILE A 66 -1.51 1.38 3.76
CA ILE A 66 -1.66 0.42 4.85
C ILE A 66 -0.47 -0.52 4.79
N ILE A 67 0.35 -0.54 5.82
CA ILE A 67 1.45 -1.51 5.92
C ILE A 67 0.88 -2.83 6.42
N ASN A 68 0.95 -3.85 5.58
CA ASN A 68 0.44 -5.18 5.85
C ASN A 68 1.57 -6.20 5.73
N SER A 69 2.23 -6.49 6.83
CA SER A 69 3.40 -7.36 6.91
C SER A 69 3.17 -8.49 7.92
N MET A 70 3.84 -9.60 7.72
CA MET A 70 3.90 -10.67 8.72
C MET A 70 4.74 -10.31 9.95
N ARG A 71 5.46 -9.18 9.90
CA ARG A 71 6.16 -8.64 11.06
C ARG A 71 5.15 -8.14 12.09
N HIS A 72 5.41 -8.37 13.35
CA HIS A 72 4.53 -7.98 14.47
C HIS A 72 5.28 -7.11 15.47
N GLU A 73 4.55 -6.23 16.13
CA GLU A 73 4.99 -5.37 17.24
C GLU A 73 6.42 -4.81 17.08
N GLU A 74 7.37 -5.27 17.89
CA GLU A 74 8.76 -4.79 17.91
C GLU A 74 9.46 -4.88 16.55
N LEU A 75 9.11 -5.86 15.73
CA LEU A 75 9.68 -6.03 14.38
C LEU A 75 9.14 -5.03 13.35
N LEU A 76 8.07 -4.33 13.67
CA LEU A 76 7.50 -3.24 12.85
C LEU A 76 8.06 -1.87 13.20
N GLU A 77 8.66 -1.67 14.36
CA GLU A 77 9.15 -0.36 14.81
C GLU A 77 10.15 0.25 13.81
N GLU A 78 11.14 -0.52 13.38
CA GLU A 78 12.13 -0.06 12.41
C GLU A 78 11.55 0.23 11.03
N PRO A 79 10.73 -0.66 10.41
CA PRO A 79 9.99 -0.35 9.19
C PRO A 79 9.16 0.94 9.28
N LEU A 80 8.38 1.10 10.33
CA LEU A 80 7.54 2.29 10.52
C LEU A 80 8.36 3.57 10.68
N LYS A 81 9.49 3.49 11.39
CA LYS A 81 10.43 4.59 11.51
C LYS A 81 11.04 4.97 10.16
N ILE A 82 11.47 4.00 9.36
CA ILE A 82 12.01 4.24 8.01
C ILE A 82 10.97 4.91 7.12
N LEU A 83 9.72 4.44 7.13
CA LEU A 83 8.62 5.03 6.37
C LEU A 83 8.41 6.50 6.77
N HIS A 84 8.34 6.77 8.06
CA HIS A 84 8.22 8.13 8.58
C HIS A 84 9.41 9.02 8.14
N ASP A 85 10.66 8.54 8.29
CA ASP A 85 11.88 9.28 7.92
C ASP A 85 11.95 9.53 6.41
N LYS A 86 11.33 8.66 5.59
CA LYS A 86 11.16 8.83 4.13
C LYS A 86 10.00 9.76 3.77
N GLY A 87 9.25 10.28 4.73
CA GLY A 87 8.12 11.16 4.49
C GLY A 87 6.86 10.45 3.98
N ILE A 88 6.71 9.15 4.30
CA ILE A 88 5.51 8.38 4.00
C ILE A 88 4.53 8.54 5.15
N GLU A 89 3.37 9.08 4.87
CA GLU A 89 2.24 9.11 5.80
C GLU A 89 1.50 7.77 5.74
N ILE A 90 1.43 7.09 6.90
CA ILE A 90 0.81 5.77 7.02
C ILE A 90 -0.65 5.93 7.41
N TYR A 91 -1.56 5.35 6.61
CA TYR A 91 -3.00 5.35 6.86
C TYR A 91 -3.43 4.27 7.86
N GLY A 92 -2.76 3.11 7.84
CA GLY A 92 -3.03 2.00 8.75
C GLY A 92 -1.90 1.00 8.83
N VAL A 93 -1.93 0.15 9.84
CA VAL A 93 -0.99 -0.96 10.03
C VAL A 93 -1.80 -2.24 10.23
N GLY A 94 -1.60 -3.22 9.34
CA GLY A 94 -2.29 -4.51 9.35
C GLY A 94 -3.79 -4.43 9.06
N LYS A 95 -4.38 -3.23 9.08
CA LYS A 95 -5.80 -3.01 8.99
C LYS A 95 -6.14 -1.63 8.44
N ASN A 96 -7.22 -1.53 7.68
CA ASN A 96 -7.83 -0.24 7.36
C ASN A 96 -8.49 0.32 8.64
N PRO A 97 -8.15 1.54 9.06
CA PRO A 97 -8.66 2.09 10.33
C PRO A 97 -10.19 2.29 10.37
N ASN A 98 -10.87 2.29 9.23
CA ASN A 98 -12.31 2.52 9.13
C ASN A 98 -13.12 1.27 8.74
N GLN A 99 -12.49 0.09 8.68
CA GLN A 99 -13.21 -1.12 8.25
C GLN A 99 -14.10 -1.75 9.32
N ASP A 100 -13.80 -1.51 10.60
CA ASP A 100 -14.64 -2.01 11.70
C ASP A 100 -15.72 -0.98 12.01
N GLN A 101 -16.95 -1.32 11.66
CA GLN A 101 -18.11 -0.48 11.88
C GLN A 101 -19.14 -1.21 12.74
N ASP A 102 -19.82 -0.46 13.63
CA ASP A 102 -20.95 -0.95 14.42
C ASP A 102 -20.65 -2.21 15.27
N GLY A 103 -19.40 -2.34 15.76
CA GLY A 103 -18.97 -3.48 16.57
C GLY A 103 -18.68 -4.76 15.76
N ASN A 104 -18.78 -4.72 14.46
CA ASN A 104 -18.40 -5.83 13.58
C ASN A 104 -16.89 -5.77 13.29
N ILE A 105 -16.16 -6.80 13.75
CA ILE A 105 -14.73 -6.93 13.48
C ILE A 105 -14.56 -7.65 12.13
N VAL A 106 -13.91 -6.98 11.18
CA VAL A 106 -13.54 -7.55 9.90
C VAL A 106 -12.10 -8.02 9.94
N ASN A 107 -11.87 -9.31 9.78
CA ASN A 107 -10.53 -9.91 9.89
C ASN A 107 -9.63 -9.64 8.69
N LYS A 108 -10.19 -9.47 7.49
CA LYS A 108 -9.43 -9.15 6.29
C LYS A 108 -9.24 -7.64 6.17
N CYS A 109 -8.01 -7.19 5.89
CA CYS A 109 -7.75 -5.79 5.62
C CYS A 109 -8.50 -5.35 4.35
N PHE A 110 -9.30 -4.31 4.44
CA PHE A 110 -9.91 -3.69 3.27
C PHE A 110 -8.87 -2.77 2.60
N SER A 111 -8.51 -3.12 1.38
CA SER A 111 -7.70 -2.33 0.46
C SER A 111 -8.26 -2.49 -0.96
N VAL A 112 -8.04 -1.50 -1.80
CA VAL A 112 -8.46 -1.56 -3.21
C VAL A 112 -7.62 -2.58 -3.97
N PHE A 113 -6.34 -2.64 -3.64
CA PHE A 113 -5.40 -3.67 -4.09
C PHE A 113 -4.27 -3.81 -3.08
N ASP A 114 -3.64 -4.97 -3.13
CA ASP A 114 -2.48 -5.31 -2.32
C ASP A 114 -1.23 -5.32 -3.20
N ILE A 115 -0.10 -4.92 -2.65
CA ILE A 115 1.22 -5.02 -3.27
C ILE A 115 2.09 -5.84 -2.36
N ASP A 116 2.28 -7.08 -2.72
CA ASP A 116 3.04 -8.09 -1.99
C ASP A 116 3.90 -8.88 -2.99
N ASP A 117 5.16 -9.17 -2.65
CA ASP A 117 6.06 -9.94 -3.51
C ASP A 117 5.57 -11.37 -3.81
N ARG A 118 4.56 -11.84 -3.04
CA ARG A 118 3.91 -13.15 -3.21
C ARG A 118 2.64 -13.12 -4.06
N ASP A 119 2.18 -11.93 -4.45
CA ASP A 119 0.99 -11.83 -5.28
C ASP A 119 1.19 -12.43 -6.66
N VAL A 120 0.20 -13.19 -7.13
CA VAL A 120 0.24 -13.80 -8.45
C VAL A 120 0.24 -12.73 -9.53
N GLY A 121 1.30 -12.72 -10.33
CA GLY A 121 1.44 -11.77 -11.44
C GLY A 121 2.06 -10.43 -11.07
N ILE A 122 2.45 -10.22 -9.80
CA ILE A 122 3.18 -9.01 -9.44
C ILE A 122 4.51 -8.93 -10.23
N PRO A 123 4.84 -7.80 -10.86
CA PRO A 123 6.14 -7.63 -11.49
C PRO A 123 7.27 -7.67 -10.47
N VAL A 124 8.32 -8.45 -10.76
CA VAL A 124 9.46 -8.60 -9.87
C VAL A 124 10.79 -8.48 -10.60
N TYR A 125 11.80 -7.98 -9.91
CA TYR A 125 13.20 -8.07 -10.32
C TYR A 125 13.79 -9.41 -9.89
N LYS A 126 14.46 -10.09 -10.84
CA LYS A 126 15.22 -11.32 -10.62
C LYS A 126 16.70 -11.04 -10.82
N GLU A 127 17.38 -10.60 -9.78
CA GLU A 127 18.81 -10.34 -9.85
C GLU A 127 19.63 -11.62 -9.64
N LYS A 128 20.71 -11.76 -10.44
CA LYS A 128 21.64 -12.88 -10.31
C LYS A 128 22.29 -12.86 -8.92
N GLY A 129 22.29 -14.00 -8.24
CA GLY A 129 22.88 -14.16 -6.91
C GLY A 129 21.93 -13.86 -5.74
N ARG A 130 20.75 -13.33 -5.99
CA ARG A 130 19.72 -13.21 -4.95
C ARG A 130 18.92 -14.51 -4.81
N LYS A 131 18.64 -14.88 -3.57
CA LYS A 131 17.85 -16.08 -3.27
C LYS A 131 16.37 -15.92 -3.67
N ARG A 132 15.88 -14.67 -3.68
CA ARG A 132 14.48 -14.36 -3.91
C ARG A 132 14.33 -13.07 -4.72
N PRO A 133 13.36 -13.01 -5.64
CA PRO A 133 13.02 -11.76 -6.32
C PRO A 133 12.39 -10.75 -5.36
N TYR A 134 12.35 -9.49 -5.76
CA TYR A 134 11.66 -8.41 -5.06
C TYR A 134 10.83 -7.58 -6.04
N VAL A 135 9.86 -6.83 -5.55
CA VAL A 135 8.88 -6.11 -6.37
C VAL A 135 9.55 -5.08 -7.30
N ASN A 136 9.16 -5.14 -8.57
CA ASN A 136 9.52 -4.14 -9.58
C ASN A 136 8.51 -3.00 -9.55
N TRP A 137 8.77 -1.99 -8.75
CA TRP A 137 7.90 -0.85 -8.57
C TRP A 137 7.71 0.02 -9.82
N GLU A 138 8.66 0.04 -10.75
CA GLU A 138 8.51 0.76 -12.02
C GLU A 138 7.38 0.16 -12.86
N GLU A 139 7.34 -1.16 -12.94
CA GLU A 139 6.28 -1.85 -13.68
C GLU A 139 4.95 -1.83 -12.91
N VAL A 140 4.98 -1.94 -11.57
CA VAL A 140 3.78 -1.79 -10.73
C VAL A 140 3.17 -0.41 -10.93
N GLU A 141 3.96 0.65 -10.91
CA GLU A 141 3.48 2.02 -11.13
C GLU A 141 2.81 2.18 -12.50
N LYS A 142 3.40 1.65 -13.56
CA LYS A 142 2.83 1.69 -14.92
C LYS A 142 1.48 0.96 -15.01
N LEU A 143 1.36 -0.18 -14.33
CA LEU A 143 0.12 -0.96 -14.30
C LEU A 143 -0.97 -0.28 -13.48
N MET A 144 -0.62 0.30 -12.35
CA MET A 144 -1.60 0.80 -11.38
C MET A 144 -2.05 2.24 -11.64
N ASN A 145 -1.21 3.09 -12.23
CA ASN A 145 -1.58 4.48 -12.49
C ASN A 145 -2.90 4.64 -13.27
N PRO A 146 -3.15 3.91 -14.39
CA PRO A 146 -4.42 4.02 -15.09
C PRO A 146 -5.64 3.60 -14.25
N ILE A 147 -5.46 2.63 -13.36
CA ILE A 147 -6.52 2.15 -12.45
C ILE A 147 -6.82 3.22 -11.41
N LEU A 148 -5.80 3.81 -10.79
CA LEU A 148 -5.96 4.89 -9.82
C LEU A 148 -6.59 6.14 -10.45
N GLU A 149 -6.21 6.50 -11.67
CA GLU A 149 -6.84 7.59 -12.43
C GLU A 149 -8.32 7.33 -12.67
N PHE A 150 -8.67 6.11 -13.06
CA PHE A 150 -10.07 5.72 -13.26
C PHE A 150 -10.86 5.81 -11.94
N ILE A 151 -10.34 5.26 -10.83
CA ILE A 151 -10.97 5.32 -9.51
C ILE A 151 -11.19 6.78 -9.07
N CYS A 152 -10.18 7.62 -9.16
CA CYS A 152 -10.29 9.04 -8.84
C CYS A 152 -11.37 9.75 -9.66
N SER A 153 -11.46 9.47 -10.97
CA SER A 153 -12.48 10.05 -11.85
C SER A 153 -13.89 9.67 -11.41
N LYS A 154 -14.10 8.44 -10.98
CA LYS A 154 -15.40 7.94 -10.51
C LYS A 154 -15.77 8.50 -9.15
N LEU A 155 -14.81 8.52 -8.21
CA LEU A 155 -15.02 9.09 -6.88
C LEU A 155 -15.36 10.58 -6.92
N SER A 156 -14.80 11.33 -7.86
CA SER A 156 -15.12 12.76 -8.03
C SER A 156 -16.56 13.01 -8.51
N LEU A 157 -17.16 12.01 -9.19
CA LEU A 157 -18.55 12.05 -9.66
C LEU A 157 -19.54 11.51 -8.62
N ALA A 158 -19.08 10.74 -7.64
CA ALA A 158 -19.90 10.25 -6.53
C ALA A 158 -20.24 11.42 -5.59
N LYS A 159 -21.29 12.14 -5.95
CA LYS A 159 -21.90 13.15 -5.06
C LYS A 159 -22.69 12.39 -4.00
N LEU A 160 -22.23 12.42 -2.79
CA LEU A 160 -23.04 12.12 -1.61
C LEU A 160 -23.70 13.39 -1.11
#